data_1d7f79a2590ea053c51fb857efc1a4d6
#
_entry.id   1d7f79a2590ea053c51fb857efc1a4d6
#
_cell.length_a   1.000
_cell.length_b   1.000
_cell.length_c   1.000
_cell.angle_alpha   90.00
_cell.angle_beta   90.00
_cell.angle_gamma   90.00
#
_symmetry.space_group_name_H-M   'P 1'
#
loop_
_entity.id
_entity.type
_entity.pdbx_description
1 polymer ?
#
loop_
_entity_poly.entity_id
_entity_poly.type
_entity_poly.pdbx_seq_one_letter_code
_entity_poly.pdbx_strand_id
1 'polypeptide(L)'
;VPSLSFQANEGSMELIFEDLISSFIETNIGISKHFLSLELANNLKQNLLVLHENNLLIAAGTGNANKLSYNTAVRSDAIYWLDKSHNNPFENEFLLQIEDFIKYLNMSCYAGITAYEFHYSYFEIGSFFLKHLDQFKNNSSRKYSLISYLNNDWQAQDGGELLIHQSPNNQLISPTQGKTVLFKSNELFHEVLVTNKTRMSVTGWLKGNG
;
A
#
# COMPACT_ATOMS: atom_id res chain seq x y z
N VAL A 1 -11.99 -22.66 26.51
CA VAL A 1 -12.42 -23.06 25.15
C VAL A 1 -12.48 -21.76 24.37
N PRO A 2 -11.61 -21.52 23.35
CA PRO A 2 -11.74 -20.35 22.49
C PRO A 2 -13.07 -20.44 21.74
N SER A 3 -13.79 -19.33 21.67
CA SER A 3 -15.13 -19.29 21.08
C SER A 3 -15.07 -19.62 19.59
N LEU A 4 -16.04 -20.37 19.07
CA LEU A 4 -16.20 -20.72 17.64
C LEU A 4 -16.14 -19.49 16.69
N SER A 5 -16.44 -18.30 17.19
CA SER A 5 -16.36 -17.04 16.43
C SER A 5 -14.92 -16.60 16.12
N PHE A 6 -13.94 -16.94 16.96
CA PHE A 6 -12.52 -16.61 16.74
C PHE A 6 -11.90 -17.47 15.63
N GLN A 7 -12.21 -18.78 15.63
CA GLN A 7 -11.71 -19.72 14.61
C GLN A 7 -12.30 -19.47 13.21
N ALA A 8 -13.57 -19.03 13.11
CA ALA A 8 -14.19 -18.69 11.83
C ALA A 8 -13.58 -17.41 11.20
N ASN A 9 -13.07 -16.50 12.03
CA ASN A 9 -12.44 -15.26 11.55
C ASN A 9 -10.99 -15.50 11.09
N GLU A 10 -10.24 -16.37 11.74
CA GLU A 10 -8.87 -16.74 11.34
C GLU A 10 -8.84 -17.42 9.97
N GLY A 11 -9.70 -18.41 9.72
CA GLY A 11 -9.76 -19.10 8.43
C GLY A 11 -10.16 -18.18 7.26
N SER A 12 -10.96 -17.13 7.51
CA SER A 12 -11.33 -16.17 6.48
C SER A 12 -10.18 -15.19 6.15
N MET A 13 -9.36 -14.82 7.12
CA MET A 13 -8.19 -13.95 6.92
C MET A 13 -7.05 -14.69 6.20
N GLU A 14 -6.82 -15.96 6.53
CA GLU A 14 -5.83 -16.78 5.80
C GLU A 14 -6.17 -16.88 4.31
N LEU A 15 -7.44 -17.08 3.94
CA LEU A 15 -7.88 -17.11 2.55
C LEU A 15 -7.62 -15.79 1.82
N ILE A 16 -7.78 -14.65 2.49
CA ILE A 16 -7.47 -13.32 1.93
C ILE A 16 -5.96 -13.16 1.69
N PHE A 17 -5.13 -13.66 2.60
CA PHE A 17 -3.68 -13.65 2.46
C PHE A 17 -3.22 -14.59 1.33
N GLU A 18 -3.81 -15.78 1.24
CA GLU A 18 -3.53 -16.74 0.16
C GLU A 18 -3.88 -16.17 -1.22
N ASP A 19 -5.00 -15.45 -1.37
CA ASP A 19 -5.38 -14.80 -2.63
C ASP A 19 -4.29 -13.82 -3.10
N LEU A 20 -3.76 -13.00 -2.18
CA LEU A 20 -2.67 -12.06 -2.48
C LEU A 20 -1.34 -12.77 -2.80
N ILE A 21 -1.01 -13.83 -2.07
CA ILE A 21 0.24 -14.58 -2.24
C ILE A 21 0.19 -15.41 -3.51
N SER A 22 -0.90 -16.11 -3.79
CA SER A 22 -1.06 -16.96 -4.97
C SER A 22 -0.90 -16.15 -6.25
N SER A 23 -1.58 -14.98 -6.35
CA SER A 23 -1.42 -14.09 -7.50
C SER A 23 0.01 -13.54 -7.62
N PHE A 24 0.69 -13.27 -6.48
CA PHE A 24 2.09 -12.86 -6.48
C PHE A 24 3.03 -13.97 -7.00
N ILE A 25 2.81 -15.22 -6.60
CA ILE A 25 3.62 -16.36 -7.07
C ILE A 25 3.45 -16.57 -8.58
N GLU A 26 2.23 -16.42 -9.09
CA GLU A 26 1.92 -16.62 -10.50
C GLU A 26 2.48 -15.53 -11.42
N THR A 27 2.42 -14.27 -10.97
CA THR A 27 2.66 -13.11 -11.86
C THR A 27 3.74 -12.15 -11.37
N ASN A 28 4.36 -12.38 -10.21
CA ASN A 28 5.22 -11.45 -9.46
C ASN A 28 4.51 -10.19 -8.96
N ILE A 29 3.19 -10.12 -9.12
CA ILE A 29 2.34 -9.02 -8.65
C ILE A 29 1.13 -9.62 -7.95
N GLY A 30 1.11 -9.54 -6.62
CA GLY A 30 -0.03 -9.94 -5.82
C GLY A 30 -1.16 -8.92 -5.96
N ILE A 31 -2.38 -9.39 -6.22
CA ILE A 31 -3.58 -8.55 -6.27
C ILE A 31 -4.68 -9.25 -5.51
N SER A 32 -5.15 -8.65 -4.43
CA SER A 32 -6.37 -9.04 -3.75
C SER A 32 -7.41 -7.93 -3.84
N LYS A 33 -8.68 -8.30 -4.03
CA LYS A 33 -9.80 -7.34 -4.06
C LYS A 33 -10.43 -7.15 -2.68
N HIS A 34 -10.04 -7.96 -1.71
CA HIS A 34 -10.70 -8.07 -0.41
C HIS A 34 -9.71 -8.05 0.76
N PHE A 35 -8.47 -7.62 0.53
CA PHE A 35 -7.47 -7.53 1.60
C PHE A 35 -7.95 -6.58 2.71
N LEU A 36 -8.47 -5.41 2.35
CA LEU A 36 -9.21 -4.57 3.29
C LEU A 36 -10.71 -4.83 3.18
N SER A 37 -11.40 -4.92 4.31
CA SER A 37 -12.84 -4.83 4.34
C SER A 37 -13.28 -3.46 3.80
N LEU A 38 -14.48 -3.38 3.21
CA LEU A 38 -15.02 -2.10 2.75
C LEU A 38 -15.22 -1.11 3.90
N GLU A 39 -15.53 -1.61 5.08
CA GLU A 39 -15.68 -0.82 6.30
C GLU A 39 -14.35 -0.19 6.71
N LEU A 40 -13.29 -1.00 6.86
CA LEU A 40 -11.96 -0.50 7.20
C LEU A 40 -11.44 0.48 6.14
N ALA A 41 -11.60 0.16 4.85
CA ALA A 41 -11.20 1.05 3.76
C ALA A 41 -11.94 2.40 3.82
N ASN A 42 -13.23 2.42 4.13
CA ASN A 42 -13.99 3.65 4.32
C ASN A 42 -13.50 4.45 5.54
N ASN A 43 -13.28 3.78 6.66
CA ASN A 43 -12.82 4.43 7.89
C ASN A 43 -11.42 5.05 7.72
N LEU A 44 -10.49 4.34 7.07
CA LEU A 44 -9.17 4.87 6.72
C LEU A 44 -9.28 6.06 5.76
N LYS A 45 -10.17 5.99 4.78
CA LYS A 45 -10.44 7.11 3.87
C LYS A 45 -10.94 8.35 4.61
N GLN A 46 -11.92 8.19 5.51
CA GLN A 46 -12.46 9.31 6.29
C GLN A 46 -11.38 9.93 7.19
N ASN A 47 -10.54 9.09 7.82
CA ASN A 47 -9.41 9.57 8.62
C ASN A 47 -8.43 10.39 7.76
N LEU A 48 -8.07 9.90 6.56
CA LEU A 48 -7.20 10.63 5.63
C LEU A 48 -7.80 11.98 5.22
N LEU A 49 -9.10 12.05 4.96
CA LEU A 49 -9.77 13.30 4.61
C LEU A 49 -9.74 14.31 5.78
N VAL A 50 -9.97 13.86 7.01
CA VAL A 50 -9.85 14.70 8.22
C VAL A 50 -8.41 15.22 8.39
N LEU A 51 -7.40 14.37 8.16
CA LEU A 51 -6.00 14.78 8.22
C LEU A 51 -5.66 15.83 7.15
N HIS A 52 -6.18 15.65 5.94
CA HIS A 52 -6.02 16.60 4.84
C HIS A 52 -6.68 17.95 5.14
N GLU A 53 -7.93 17.96 5.60
CA GLU A 53 -8.68 19.19 5.98
C GLU A 53 -7.97 19.96 7.09
N ASN A 54 -7.28 19.27 8.00
CA ASN A 54 -6.50 19.88 9.08
C ASN A 54 -5.07 20.25 8.66
N ASN A 55 -4.70 20.15 7.37
CA ASN A 55 -3.37 20.45 6.84
C ASN A 55 -2.23 19.67 7.52
N LEU A 56 -2.47 18.42 7.91
CA LEU A 56 -1.49 17.56 8.58
C LEU A 56 -0.65 16.71 7.59
N LEU A 57 -1.04 16.67 6.32
CA LEU A 57 -0.28 16.00 5.28
C LEU A 57 0.94 16.85 4.89
N ILE A 58 2.05 16.18 4.62
CA ILE A 58 3.28 16.82 4.13
C ILE A 58 3.52 16.40 2.67
N ALA A 59 4.17 17.28 1.89
CA ALA A 59 4.57 16.93 0.53
C ALA A 59 5.45 15.67 0.56
N ALA A 60 5.19 14.72 -0.34
CA ALA A 60 5.98 13.51 -0.41
C ALA A 60 7.37 13.80 -1.00
N GLY A 61 8.41 13.34 -0.31
CA GLY A 61 9.79 13.46 -0.76
C GLY A 61 10.29 12.20 -1.48
N THR A 62 11.35 12.34 -2.28
CA THR A 62 12.14 11.23 -2.82
C THR A 62 13.50 11.19 -2.13
N GLY A 63 14.06 9.99 -1.91
CA GLY A 63 15.34 9.80 -1.22
C GLY A 63 15.21 9.32 0.22
N ASN A 64 16.33 9.05 0.89
CA ASN A 64 16.36 8.62 2.29
C ASN A 64 16.55 9.81 3.24
N ALA A 65 16.34 9.57 4.54
CA ALA A 65 16.32 10.56 5.62
C ALA A 65 17.44 11.63 5.55
N ASN A 66 18.60 11.30 5.00
CA ASN A 66 19.75 12.20 4.88
C ASN A 66 19.85 12.96 3.54
N LYS A 67 18.97 12.65 2.57
CA LYS A 67 18.92 13.27 1.22
C LYS A 67 17.48 13.29 0.67
N LEU A 68 16.54 13.75 1.49
CA LEU A 68 15.18 14.02 1.04
C LEU A 68 15.18 15.17 0.03
N SER A 69 14.64 14.90 -1.16
CA SER A 69 14.43 15.90 -2.21
C SER A 69 12.93 16.03 -2.46
N TYR A 70 12.43 17.24 -2.40
CA TYR A 70 11.05 17.58 -2.74
C TYR A 70 11.03 18.12 -4.18
N ASN A 71 10.74 17.26 -5.13
CA ASN A 71 10.67 17.62 -6.55
C ASN A 71 9.29 17.29 -7.10
N THR A 72 8.44 18.29 -7.20
CA THR A 72 7.07 18.16 -7.74
C THR A 72 7.03 17.73 -9.21
N ALA A 73 8.13 17.84 -9.96
CA ALA A 73 8.25 17.29 -11.30
C ALA A 73 8.48 15.77 -11.32
N VAL A 74 8.78 15.15 -10.17
CA VAL A 74 8.95 13.69 -10.02
C VAL A 74 7.74 13.05 -9.37
N ARG A 75 7.23 13.66 -8.28
CA ARG A 75 6.01 13.24 -7.57
C ARG A 75 5.33 14.44 -6.95
N SER A 76 4.01 14.42 -6.91
CA SER A 76 3.21 15.56 -6.45
C SER A 76 2.11 15.20 -5.46
N ASP A 77 2.25 14.05 -4.79
CA ASP A 77 1.34 13.63 -3.73
C ASP A 77 1.74 14.18 -2.36
N ALA A 78 0.77 14.19 -1.45
CA ALA A 78 0.97 14.48 -0.03
C ALA A 78 0.80 13.19 0.79
N ILE A 79 1.54 13.08 1.90
CA ILE A 79 1.55 11.88 2.74
C ILE A 79 1.38 12.21 4.21
N TYR A 80 0.92 11.20 4.97
CA TYR A 80 0.93 11.20 6.42
C TYR A 80 1.31 9.80 6.92
N TRP A 81 2.39 9.69 7.69
CA TRP A 81 2.87 8.41 8.21
C TRP A 81 1.90 7.83 9.25
N LEU A 82 1.65 6.53 9.18
CA LEU A 82 0.87 5.82 10.18
C LEU A 82 1.77 5.45 11.36
N ASP A 83 1.27 5.64 12.59
CA ASP A 83 1.96 5.26 13.81
C ASP A 83 0.95 4.85 14.89
N LYS A 84 1.23 3.74 15.60
CA LYS A 84 0.37 3.27 16.69
C LYS A 84 0.21 4.30 17.81
N SER A 85 1.19 5.20 17.98
CA SER A 85 1.14 6.27 18.99
C SER A 85 0.07 7.33 18.71
N HIS A 86 -0.45 7.40 17.47
CA HIS A 86 -1.60 8.26 17.16
C HIS A 86 -2.88 7.84 17.86
N ASN A 87 -2.95 6.60 18.35
CA ASN A 87 -4.14 6.01 18.99
C ASN A 87 -5.40 6.07 18.11
N ASN A 88 -5.22 6.14 16.78
CA ASN A 88 -6.33 6.06 15.84
C ASN A 88 -6.77 4.59 15.70
N PRO A 89 -8.05 4.26 15.99
CA PRO A 89 -8.50 2.86 15.99
C PRO A 89 -8.40 2.21 14.61
N PHE A 90 -8.63 2.94 13.53
CA PHE A 90 -8.62 2.41 12.17
C PHE A 90 -7.20 2.20 11.65
N GLU A 91 -6.27 3.11 11.96
CA GLU A 91 -4.83 2.91 11.69
C GLU A 91 -4.32 1.67 12.44
N ASN A 92 -4.69 1.54 13.72
CA ASN A 92 -4.29 0.41 14.53
C ASN A 92 -4.87 -0.92 14.02
N GLU A 93 -6.13 -0.94 13.57
CA GLU A 93 -6.75 -2.10 12.94
C GLU A 93 -6.00 -2.52 11.66
N PHE A 94 -5.70 -1.56 10.79
CA PHE A 94 -4.89 -1.79 9.59
C PHE A 94 -3.50 -2.34 9.93
N LEU A 95 -2.80 -1.72 10.89
CA LEU A 95 -1.46 -2.15 11.28
C LEU A 95 -1.46 -3.54 11.92
N LEU A 96 -2.49 -3.91 12.67
CA LEU A 96 -2.66 -5.27 13.20
C LEU A 96 -2.86 -6.28 12.07
N GLN A 97 -3.67 -5.98 11.06
CA GLN A 97 -3.83 -6.83 9.88
C GLN A 97 -2.51 -7.02 9.12
N ILE A 98 -1.69 -5.96 9.00
CA ILE A 98 -0.35 -6.06 8.42
C ILE A 98 0.57 -6.96 9.25
N GLU A 99 0.53 -6.85 10.57
CA GLU A 99 1.31 -7.73 11.45
C GLU A 99 0.92 -9.20 11.31
N ASP A 100 -0.36 -9.50 11.18
CA ASP A 100 -0.85 -10.86 10.96
C ASP A 100 -0.45 -11.37 9.57
N PHE A 101 -0.53 -10.51 8.54
CA PHE A 101 -0.03 -10.84 7.21
C PHE A 101 1.48 -11.13 7.20
N ILE A 102 2.28 -10.34 7.93
CA ILE A 102 3.73 -10.57 8.09
C ILE A 102 4.00 -11.91 8.77
N LYS A 103 3.28 -12.25 9.85
CA LYS A 103 3.41 -13.55 10.51
C LYS A 103 3.13 -14.68 9.51
N TYR A 104 2.02 -14.54 8.76
CA TYR A 104 1.63 -15.52 7.76
C TYR A 104 2.71 -15.68 6.66
N LEU A 105 3.23 -14.59 6.07
CA LEU A 105 4.32 -14.59 5.12
C LEU A 105 5.59 -15.27 5.64
N ASN A 106 5.96 -14.97 6.89
CA ASN A 106 7.14 -15.56 7.50
C ASN A 106 6.98 -17.06 7.76
N MET A 107 5.80 -17.50 8.17
CA MET A 107 5.53 -18.93 8.44
C MET A 107 5.38 -19.74 7.15
N SER A 108 4.65 -19.22 6.15
CA SER A 108 4.29 -19.97 4.94
C SER A 108 5.31 -19.82 3.82
N CYS A 109 5.97 -18.65 3.70
CA CYS A 109 6.85 -18.31 2.60
C CYS A 109 8.30 -18.05 3.02
N TYR A 110 8.62 -18.13 4.32
CA TYR A 110 9.96 -17.83 4.86
C TYR A 110 10.49 -16.45 4.42
N ALA A 111 9.61 -15.45 4.35
CA ALA A 111 9.90 -14.14 3.75
C ALA A 111 10.93 -13.30 4.53
N GLY A 112 11.17 -13.60 5.82
CA GLY A 112 12.16 -12.93 6.67
C GLY A 112 11.84 -11.45 6.94
N ILE A 113 10.55 -11.11 7.03
CA ILE A 113 10.09 -9.74 7.30
C ILE A 113 10.18 -9.48 8.80
N THR A 114 10.84 -8.39 9.19
CA THR A 114 11.11 -8.04 10.59
C THR A 114 10.53 -6.67 10.98
N ALA A 115 10.12 -5.86 10.01
CA ALA A 115 9.57 -4.53 10.24
C ALA A 115 8.67 -4.09 9.09
N TYR A 116 7.99 -3.00 9.27
CA TYR A 116 7.19 -2.35 8.23
C TYR A 116 7.15 -0.84 8.43
N GLU A 117 6.74 -0.12 7.40
CA GLU A 117 6.42 1.31 7.46
C GLU A 117 5.30 1.61 6.46
N PHE A 118 4.29 2.37 6.90
CA PHE A 118 3.14 2.73 6.08
C PHE A 118 2.79 4.19 6.22
N HIS A 119 2.24 4.77 5.14
CA HIS A 119 1.71 6.13 5.13
C HIS A 119 0.43 6.20 4.30
N TYR A 120 -0.43 7.14 4.61
CA TYR A 120 -1.44 7.59 3.67
C TYR A 120 -0.79 8.32 2.50
N SER A 121 -1.33 8.12 1.29
CA SER A 121 -0.99 8.91 0.10
C SER A 121 -2.25 9.59 -0.42
N TYR A 122 -2.15 10.89 -0.65
CA TYR A 122 -3.21 11.74 -1.17
C TYR A 122 -2.71 12.43 -2.44
N PHE A 123 -3.28 12.06 -3.57
CA PHE A 123 -2.99 12.62 -4.87
C PHE A 123 -4.15 13.54 -5.26
N GLU A 124 -3.89 14.83 -5.38
CA GLU A 124 -4.83 15.79 -5.94
C GLU A 124 -5.01 15.57 -7.44
N ILE A 125 -6.06 16.17 -8.03
CA ILE A 125 -6.26 16.16 -9.48
C ILE A 125 -5.02 16.73 -10.17
N GLY A 126 -4.54 16.03 -11.20
CA GLY A 126 -3.31 16.37 -11.92
C GLY A 126 -2.03 15.81 -11.32
N SER A 127 -2.10 15.19 -10.14
CA SER A 127 -0.94 14.58 -9.48
C SER A 127 -0.53 13.26 -10.13
N PHE A 128 0.75 12.93 -9.96
CA PHE A 128 1.38 11.74 -10.51
C PHE A 128 2.61 11.34 -9.68
N PHE A 129 3.17 10.16 -9.98
CA PHE A 129 4.50 9.77 -9.53
C PHE A 129 5.23 9.05 -10.66
N LEU A 130 6.32 9.61 -11.14
CA LEU A 130 7.09 9.07 -12.26
C LEU A 130 7.68 7.71 -11.96
N LYS A 131 8.05 6.99 -13.02
CA LYS A 131 8.65 5.66 -12.99
C LYS A 131 9.84 5.58 -12.04
N HIS A 132 9.76 4.68 -11.04
CA HIS A 132 10.76 4.49 -9.99
C HIS A 132 10.80 3.05 -9.48
N LEU A 133 11.77 2.76 -8.62
CA LEU A 133 11.82 1.61 -7.73
C LEU A 133 11.67 2.11 -6.29
N ASP A 134 11.00 1.34 -5.45
CA ASP A 134 10.79 1.70 -4.03
C ASP A 134 12.01 1.43 -3.14
N GLN A 135 12.88 0.51 -3.55
CA GLN A 135 14.10 0.24 -2.83
C GLN A 135 15.19 1.25 -3.20
N PHE A 136 15.84 1.82 -2.19
CA PHE A 136 16.97 2.73 -2.38
C PHE A 136 18.25 1.98 -2.73
N LYS A 137 19.11 2.58 -3.56
CA LYS A 137 20.39 1.98 -3.97
C LYS A 137 21.31 1.60 -2.78
N ASN A 138 21.21 2.35 -1.69
CA ASN A 138 22.08 2.19 -0.50
C ASN A 138 21.32 1.62 0.71
N ASN A 139 20.10 1.13 0.54
CA ASN A 139 19.30 0.54 1.61
C ASN A 139 18.37 -0.53 1.04
N SER A 140 18.71 -1.79 1.27
CA SER A 140 17.98 -2.96 0.79
C SER A 140 16.91 -3.48 1.77
N SER A 141 16.57 -2.71 2.80
CA SER A 141 15.61 -3.14 3.83
C SER A 141 14.18 -3.32 3.30
N ARG A 142 13.73 -2.49 2.35
CA ARG A 142 12.40 -2.62 1.74
C ARG A 142 12.37 -3.85 0.83
N LYS A 143 11.66 -4.90 1.25
CA LYS A 143 11.56 -6.17 0.49
C LYS A 143 10.35 -6.18 -0.42
N TYR A 144 9.20 -5.80 0.12
CA TYR A 144 7.94 -5.76 -0.63
C TYR A 144 7.25 -4.42 -0.46
N SER A 145 6.69 -3.91 -1.55
CA SER A 145 5.79 -2.76 -1.58
C SER A 145 4.36 -3.27 -1.49
N LEU A 146 3.55 -2.65 -0.66
CA LEU A 146 2.14 -2.98 -0.48
C LEU A 146 1.31 -1.70 -0.54
N ILE A 147 0.31 -1.68 -1.43
CA ILE A 147 -0.55 -0.53 -1.70
C ILE A 147 -2.00 -0.96 -1.57
N SER A 148 -2.74 -0.38 -0.63
CA SER A 148 -4.17 -0.61 -0.43
C SER A 148 -4.96 0.65 -0.81
N TYR A 149 -5.92 0.51 -1.73
CA TYR A 149 -6.66 1.63 -2.29
C TYR A 149 -7.95 1.94 -1.51
N LEU A 150 -8.27 3.24 -1.44
CA LEU A 150 -9.39 3.76 -0.65
C LEU A 150 -10.48 4.46 -1.50
N ASN A 151 -10.45 4.31 -2.83
CA ASN A 151 -11.28 5.09 -3.74
C ASN A 151 -12.55 4.35 -4.16
N ASN A 152 -13.69 4.91 -3.80
CA ASN A 152 -15.00 4.43 -4.23
C ASN A 152 -15.28 4.85 -5.67
N ASP A 153 -16.06 4.05 -6.39
CA ASP A 153 -16.64 4.38 -7.71
C ASP A 153 -15.59 4.89 -8.72
N TRP A 154 -14.39 4.24 -8.73
CA TRP A 154 -13.33 4.60 -9.64
C TRP A 154 -13.61 4.08 -11.06
N GLN A 155 -13.53 4.98 -12.03
CA GLN A 155 -13.79 4.70 -13.44
C GLN A 155 -12.50 4.87 -14.26
N ALA A 156 -12.44 4.28 -15.46
CA ALA A 156 -11.27 4.35 -16.33
C ALA A 156 -10.86 5.80 -16.70
N GLN A 157 -11.84 6.72 -16.86
CA GLN A 157 -11.57 8.12 -17.14
C GLN A 157 -11.00 8.92 -15.97
N ASP A 158 -11.04 8.35 -14.73
CA ASP A 158 -10.49 9.00 -13.55
C ASP A 158 -8.96 8.96 -13.55
N GLY A 159 -8.32 8.13 -14.37
CA GLY A 159 -6.86 8.00 -14.48
C GLY A 159 -6.23 7.46 -13.19
N GLY A 160 -4.99 7.87 -12.88
CA GLY A 160 -4.32 7.55 -11.61
C GLY A 160 -4.03 6.07 -11.37
N GLU A 161 -4.03 5.26 -12.42
CA GLU A 161 -3.69 3.84 -12.33
C GLU A 161 -2.23 3.66 -11.89
N LEU A 162 -1.96 2.57 -11.22
CA LEU A 162 -0.61 2.06 -11.01
C LEU A 162 -0.18 1.31 -12.28
N LEU A 163 0.81 1.83 -12.98
CA LEU A 163 1.44 1.14 -14.11
C LEU A 163 2.70 0.43 -13.62
N ILE A 164 2.69 -0.91 -13.64
CA ILE A 164 3.85 -1.74 -13.31
C ILE A 164 4.51 -2.19 -14.63
N HIS A 165 5.79 -1.86 -14.78
CA HIS A 165 6.59 -2.20 -15.93
C HIS A 165 7.14 -3.62 -15.80
N GLN A 166 6.56 -4.55 -16.55
CA GLN A 166 6.92 -5.96 -16.54
C GLN A 166 7.00 -6.48 -17.98
N SER A 167 8.02 -7.29 -18.26
CA SER A 167 8.14 -7.99 -19.56
C SER A 167 7.37 -9.32 -19.53
N PRO A 168 6.66 -9.74 -20.62
CA PRO A 168 6.51 -9.03 -21.88
C PRO A 168 5.45 -7.90 -21.87
N ASN A 169 4.57 -7.86 -20.86
CA ASN A 169 3.45 -6.91 -20.83
C ASN A 169 3.41 -6.14 -19.52
N ASN A 170 3.28 -4.84 -19.62
CA ASN A 170 3.01 -3.97 -18.47
C ASN A 170 1.64 -4.30 -17.85
N GLN A 171 1.51 -4.12 -16.54
CA GLN A 171 0.22 -4.21 -15.85
C GLN A 171 -0.29 -2.83 -15.47
N LEU A 172 -1.56 -2.57 -15.82
CA LEU A 172 -2.28 -1.36 -15.45
C LEU A 172 -3.32 -1.72 -14.39
N ILE A 173 -3.21 -1.12 -13.20
CA ILE A 173 -4.02 -1.48 -12.04
C ILE A 173 -4.84 -0.26 -11.60
N SER A 174 -6.16 -0.34 -11.75
CA SER A 174 -7.08 0.70 -11.27
C SER A 174 -7.10 0.75 -9.75
N PRO A 175 -7.05 1.95 -9.14
CA PRO A 175 -6.96 2.12 -7.69
C PRO A 175 -8.33 2.05 -6.99
N THR A 176 -9.06 0.95 -7.20
CA THR A 176 -10.40 0.75 -6.64
C THR A 176 -10.36 0.33 -5.17
N GLN A 177 -11.33 0.81 -4.39
CA GLN A 177 -11.43 0.56 -2.95
C GLN A 177 -11.34 -0.93 -2.58
N GLY A 178 -10.63 -1.21 -1.49
CA GLY A 178 -10.41 -2.56 -0.96
C GLY A 178 -9.36 -3.37 -1.71
N LYS A 179 -9.02 -3.00 -2.94
CA LYS A 179 -7.96 -3.67 -3.69
C LYS A 179 -6.59 -3.38 -3.08
N THR A 180 -5.80 -4.42 -2.92
CA THR A 180 -4.41 -4.32 -2.44
C THR A 180 -3.48 -4.95 -3.46
N VAL A 181 -2.32 -4.33 -3.65
CA VAL A 181 -1.27 -4.76 -4.58
C VAL A 181 0.02 -5.01 -3.80
N LEU A 182 0.68 -6.13 -4.08
CA LEU A 182 1.95 -6.54 -3.48
C LEU A 182 2.97 -6.82 -4.58
N PHE A 183 4.17 -6.29 -4.46
CA PHE A 183 5.28 -6.60 -5.38
C PHE A 183 6.63 -6.38 -4.71
N LYS A 184 7.71 -6.95 -5.28
CA LYS A 184 9.06 -6.73 -4.75
C LYS A 184 9.54 -5.32 -5.02
N SER A 185 10.01 -4.64 -3.97
CA SER A 185 10.41 -3.22 -3.99
C SER A 185 11.63 -2.93 -4.87
N ASN A 186 12.46 -3.94 -5.14
CA ASN A 186 13.73 -3.82 -5.87
C ASN A 186 13.69 -4.35 -7.30
N GLU A 187 12.60 -4.97 -7.74
CA GLU A 187 12.53 -5.64 -9.04
C GLU A 187 11.64 -4.92 -10.04
N LEU A 188 10.51 -4.37 -9.59
CA LEU A 188 9.49 -3.85 -10.49
C LEU A 188 9.46 -2.31 -10.49
N PHE A 189 9.89 -1.75 -11.63
CA PHE A 189 9.65 -0.33 -11.90
C PHE A 189 8.16 -0.09 -12.02
N HIS A 190 7.69 0.97 -11.39
CA HIS A 190 6.29 1.35 -11.43
C HIS A 190 6.12 2.87 -11.38
N GLU A 191 4.95 3.33 -11.75
CA GLU A 191 4.56 4.73 -11.73
C GLU A 191 3.08 4.89 -11.41
N VAL A 192 2.70 6.06 -10.90
CA VAL A 192 1.29 6.46 -10.79
C VAL A 192 1.01 7.42 -11.93
N LEU A 193 0.10 7.04 -12.83
CA LEU A 193 -0.31 7.88 -13.92
C LEU A 193 -1.06 9.12 -13.42
N VAL A 194 -1.12 10.15 -14.25
CA VAL A 194 -1.85 11.38 -13.90
C VAL A 194 -3.28 11.05 -13.52
N THR A 195 -3.72 11.54 -12.37
CA THR A 195 -5.08 11.32 -11.88
C THR A 195 -6.00 12.49 -12.24
N ASN A 196 -7.21 12.20 -12.72
CA ASN A 196 -8.25 13.18 -13.01
C ASN A 196 -9.27 13.30 -11.87
N LYS A 197 -9.10 12.53 -10.80
CA LYS A 197 -9.92 12.52 -9.59
C LYS A 197 -9.00 12.33 -8.38
N THR A 198 -9.33 12.89 -7.23
CA THR A 198 -8.55 12.68 -5.99
C THR A 198 -8.35 11.19 -5.73
N ARG A 199 -7.08 10.76 -5.62
CA ARG A 199 -6.69 9.37 -5.44
C ARG A 199 -6.06 9.16 -4.07
N MET A 200 -6.57 8.20 -3.34
CA MET A 200 -6.19 7.90 -1.96
C MET A 200 -5.77 6.45 -1.81
N SER A 201 -4.72 6.21 -1.03
CA SER A 201 -4.26 4.88 -0.67
C SER A 201 -3.55 4.87 0.68
N VAL A 202 -3.42 3.69 1.28
CA VAL A 202 -2.39 3.40 2.27
C VAL A 202 -1.27 2.65 1.55
N THR A 203 -0.08 3.20 1.58
CA THR A 203 1.09 2.70 0.86
C THR A 203 2.23 2.45 1.84
N GLY A 204 2.96 1.36 1.68
CA GLY A 204 4.07 1.08 2.57
C GLY A 204 4.93 -0.08 2.13
N TRP A 205 5.84 -0.45 3.01
CA TRP A 205 6.87 -1.44 2.73
C TRP A 205 7.00 -2.44 3.87
N LEU A 206 7.04 -3.71 3.49
CA LEU A 206 7.46 -4.79 4.37
C LEU A 206 8.99 -4.86 4.31
N LYS A 207 9.63 -4.82 5.47
CA LYS A 207 11.08 -4.65 5.61
C LYS A 207 11.70 -5.90 6.22
N GLY A 208 12.90 -6.24 5.73
CA GLY A 208 13.74 -7.31 6.28
C GLY A 208 15.15 -6.81 6.51
N ASN A 209 16.03 -7.68 6.97
CA ASN A 209 17.44 -7.37 7.11
C ASN A 209 18.01 -6.95 5.75
N GLY A 210 18.67 -5.80 5.72
CA GLY A 210 19.31 -5.22 4.54
C GLY A 210 20.69 -5.82 4.29
#